data_83e5fcf06cb72e2f323ff44216a036a4
#
_entry.id   83e5fcf06cb72e2f323ff44216a036a4
#
_cell.length_a   1.000
_cell.length_b   1.000
_cell.length_c   1.000
_cell.angle_alpha   90.00
_cell.angle_beta   90.00
_cell.angle_gamma   90.00
#
_symmetry.space_group_name_H-M   'P 1'
#
loop_
_entity.id
_entity.type
_entity.pdbx_description
1 polymer ?
#
loop_
_entity_poly.entity_id
_entity_poly.type
_entity_poly.pdbx_seq_one_letter_code
_entity_poly.pdbx_strand_id
1 'polypeptide(L)'
;MKKEKKKYGGYRNLHIEKSDLLRHREWRGFRDTMYDYYRWLVTWKDMIKMVLGDPVAIVRGLWRYRWMSSYLSIPHFIDGFTEGRRGAALRVTHLHYNTIVKNASEIILREFAADERFRPDNKRSKKIVCVDELVPIQFMAGFPNLEVVPVQTMPIFLSSMVDQQIVPPYVDAVENYGVPADVCPLPSAEAGVAVEDDFPKVGCCMISCNMPCDGSVMTNTFQDRRFKLPTHVYNVPLRYNEEGVQQYAVNEIKEMIKFVEEQTGEKFDEKAFLKAMDVYNQQLDCDFHKWDIQKTDCPQLTYPSAGLYRTYSYHLSGGTDKRFLKTDKKVWKIIEKSYAKRTKVIKEMRHRTLVWSCPANYYMGFAGWLENTWGIYIVMDMETLVSAVKFRTDSIEHALEDLAMTYERATMRKHTKGGYPNVLDELWRVVEEYKPDTVIMYDQISCKGMDGLLGMFEDQARERNINFIWVSQDLMDYRTVTRRDMREQVNKYMTTVLQEKPIDERMLEFDDSLAW
;
A
#
# COMPACT_ATOMS: atom_id res chain seq x y z
N MET A 1 33.58 4.29 -21.68
CA MET A 1 33.15 4.57 -20.32
C MET A 1 32.86 3.24 -19.63
N LYS A 2 33.59 2.90 -18.57
CA LYS A 2 33.23 1.77 -17.71
C LYS A 2 31.92 2.14 -17.02
N LYS A 3 30.82 1.41 -17.30
CA LYS A 3 29.59 1.56 -16.53
C LYS A 3 29.95 1.36 -15.04
N GLU A 4 29.83 2.40 -14.24
CA GLU A 4 29.91 2.24 -12.80
C GLU A 4 28.90 1.17 -12.39
N LYS A 5 29.35 0.21 -11.60
CA LYS A 5 28.45 -0.82 -11.09
C LYS A 5 27.44 -0.11 -10.19
N LYS A 6 26.17 -0.10 -10.60
CA LYS A 6 25.09 0.44 -9.80
C LYS A 6 25.14 -0.14 -8.39
N LYS A 7 25.02 0.70 -7.38
CA LYS A 7 24.77 0.27 -6.01
C LYS A 7 23.26 0.00 -5.92
N TYR A 8 22.88 -1.25 -6.00
CA TYR A 8 21.51 -1.66 -5.70
C TYR A 8 21.41 -2.01 -4.22
N GLY A 9 20.27 -1.75 -3.61
CA GLY A 9 19.82 -2.37 -2.39
C GLY A 9 19.69 -3.90 -2.55
N GLY A 10 18.89 -4.53 -1.76
CA GLY A 10 18.62 -5.95 -1.83
C GLY A 10 19.66 -6.78 -1.10
N TYR A 11 19.89 -8.01 -1.55
CA TYR A 11 20.68 -9.00 -0.81
C TYR A 11 22.13 -8.57 -0.49
N ARG A 12 22.67 -7.55 -1.14
CA ARG A 12 23.98 -7.00 -0.84
C ARG A 12 24.02 -6.13 0.39
N ASN A 13 22.87 -5.55 0.71
CA ASN A 13 22.67 -4.66 1.84
C ASN A 13 21.49 -5.18 2.68
N LEU A 14 21.50 -6.47 3.04
CA LEU A 14 20.51 -7.08 3.94
C LEU A 14 20.60 -6.47 5.35
N HIS A 15 20.51 -5.16 5.43
CA HIS A 15 20.36 -4.46 6.67
C HIS A 15 18.90 -4.56 7.09
N ILE A 16 18.70 -5.45 8.02
CA ILE A 16 17.44 -5.50 8.72
C ILE A 16 17.42 -4.27 9.61
N GLU A 17 16.51 -3.39 9.29
CA GLU A 17 16.23 -2.28 10.16
C GLU A 17 15.92 -2.80 11.56
N LYS A 18 16.75 -2.44 12.52
CA LYS A 18 16.39 -2.64 13.90
C LYS A 18 15.37 -1.57 14.25
N SER A 19 14.11 -1.98 14.40
CA SER A 19 13.06 -1.11 14.89
C SER A 19 13.49 -0.51 16.24
N ASP A 20 13.19 0.76 16.46
CA ASP A 20 13.35 1.43 17.76
C ASP A 20 12.69 0.62 18.88
N LEU A 21 11.62 -0.07 18.54
CA LEU A 21 10.81 -0.87 19.43
C LEU A 21 11.44 -2.21 19.82
N LEU A 22 12.44 -2.71 19.07
CA LEU A 22 13.17 -3.94 19.42
C LEU A 22 13.86 -3.87 20.77
N ARG A 23 14.18 -2.67 21.23
CA ARG A 23 14.85 -2.44 22.51
C ARG A 23 13.90 -2.44 23.71
N HIS A 24 12.58 -2.36 23.47
CA HIS A 24 11.56 -2.09 24.49
C HIS A 24 10.44 -3.13 24.47
N ARG A 25 10.83 -4.42 24.61
CA ARG A 25 9.89 -5.56 24.62
C ARG A 25 9.41 -5.94 26.02
N GLU A 26 9.75 -5.20 27.06
CA GLU A 26 9.53 -5.57 28.46
C GLU A 26 8.05 -5.78 28.81
N TRP A 27 7.15 -5.17 28.06
CA TRP A 27 5.72 -5.30 28.27
C TRP A 27 5.06 -6.49 27.55
N ARG A 28 5.84 -7.29 26.78
CA ARG A 28 5.36 -8.53 26.15
C ARG A 28 5.38 -9.68 27.15
N GLY A 29 4.22 -10.34 27.29
CA GLY A 29 4.10 -11.54 28.09
C GLY A 29 4.65 -12.79 27.41
N PHE A 30 4.84 -13.87 28.19
CA PHE A 30 5.33 -15.17 27.69
C PHE A 30 4.55 -15.68 26.46
N ARG A 31 3.21 -15.55 26.47
CA ARG A 31 2.36 -16.01 25.36
C ARG A 31 2.64 -15.27 24.05
N ASP A 32 2.88 -13.97 24.11
CA ASP A 32 3.19 -13.15 22.94
C ASP A 32 4.58 -13.48 22.40
N THR A 33 5.56 -13.73 23.28
CA THR A 33 6.89 -14.17 22.90
C THR A 33 6.84 -15.52 22.17
N MET A 34 6.10 -16.50 22.71
CA MET A 34 5.95 -17.81 22.08
C MET A 34 5.22 -17.72 20.73
N TYR A 35 4.23 -16.81 20.61
CA TYR A 35 3.57 -16.57 19.35
C TYR A 35 4.49 -15.94 18.31
N ASP A 36 5.40 -15.07 18.73
CA ASP A 36 6.39 -14.44 17.88
C ASP A 36 7.33 -15.47 17.23
N TYR A 37 7.84 -16.43 18.00
CA TYR A 37 8.61 -17.55 17.45
C TYR A 37 7.80 -18.41 16.48
N TYR A 38 6.54 -18.71 16.82
CA TYR A 38 5.66 -19.49 15.95
C TYR A 38 5.42 -18.79 14.60
N ARG A 39 5.08 -17.49 14.58
CA ARG A 39 4.86 -16.73 13.36
C ARG A 39 6.10 -16.69 12.47
N TRP A 40 7.26 -16.53 13.08
CA TRP A 40 8.54 -16.51 12.38
C TRP A 40 8.80 -17.82 11.64
N LEU A 41 8.61 -18.94 12.31
CA LEU A 41 8.71 -20.27 11.71
C LEU A 41 7.69 -20.48 10.57
N VAL A 42 6.46 -20.01 10.73
CA VAL A 42 5.43 -20.10 9.68
C VAL A 42 5.82 -19.30 8.45
N THR A 43 6.32 -18.09 8.63
CA THR A 43 6.76 -17.22 7.54
C THR A 43 7.92 -17.86 6.76
N TRP A 44 8.94 -18.35 7.45
CA TRP A 44 10.06 -19.07 6.82
C TRP A 44 9.60 -20.32 6.07
N LYS A 45 8.72 -21.11 6.65
CA LYS A 45 8.15 -22.28 5.97
C LYS A 45 7.45 -21.91 4.66
N ASP A 46 6.67 -20.84 4.65
CA ASP A 46 5.96 -20.38 3.46
C ASP A 46 6.94 -19.84 2.41
N MET A 47 7.98 -19.11 2.81
CA MET A 47 9.07 -18.65 1.94
C MET A 47 9.81 -19.82 1.28
N ILE A 48 10.23 -20.82 2.05
CA ILE A 48 10.92 -22.00 1.54
C ILE A 48 10.05 -22.74 0.52
N LYS A 49 8.75 -22.89 0.79
CA LYS A 49 7.83 -23.53 -0.17
C LYS A 49 7.74 -22.78 -1.50
N MET A 50 7.71 -21.44 -1.45
CA MET A 50 7.68 -20.63 -2.67
C MET A 50 8.99 -20.80 -3.47
N VAL A 51 10.14 -20.76 -2.80
CA VAL A 51 11.45 -20.96 -3.45
C VAL A 51 11.57 -22.33 -4.09
N LEU A 52 11.08 -23.38 -3.43
CA LEU A 52 11.10 -24.74 -3.97
C LEU A 52 10.10 -24.95 -5.11
N GLY A 53 9.13 -24.07 -5.30
CA GLY A 53 8.14 -24.15 -6.37
C GLY A 53 8.71 -23.97 -7.77
N ASP A 54 9.66 -23.02 -7.94
CA ASP A 54 10.40 -22.79 -9.20
C ASP A 54 11.81 -22.23 -8.93
N PRO A 55 12.73 -23.07 -8.44
CA PRO A 55 14.06 -22.59 -8.00
C PRO A 55 14.89 -22.00 -9.15
N VAL A 56 14.69 -22.47 -10.38
CA VAL A 56 15.45 -21.97 -11.54
C VAL A 56 15.03 -20.56 -11.90
N ALA A 57 13.73 -20.29 -11.98
CA ALA A 57 13.21 -18.95 -12.24
C ALA A 57 13.64 -17.97 -11.14
N ILE A 58 13.58 -18.40 -9.88
CA ILE A 58 13.97 -17.58 -8.74
C ILE A 58 15.44 -17.21 -8.78
N VAL A 59 16.34 -18.18 -8.97
CA VAL A 59 17.79 -17.91 -9.05
C VAL A 59 18.13 -16.97 -10.20
N ARG A 60 17.52 -17.17 -11.37
CA ARG A 60 17.71 -16.27 -12.52
C ARG A 60 17.18 -14.87 -12.25
N GLY A 61 15.96 -14.76 -11.74
CA GLY A 61 15.33 -13.48 -11.42
C GLY A 61 16.13 -12.71 -10.37
N LEU A 62 16.49 -13.32 -9.26
CA LEU A 62 17.30 -12.70 -8.22
C LEU A 62 18.70 -12.32 -8.70
N TRP A 63 19.28 -13.06 -9.62
CA TRP A 63 20.56 -12.70 -10.21
C TRP A 63 20.46 -11.49 -11.12
N ARG A 64 19.42 -11.41 -11.96
CA ARG A 64 19.21 -10.32 -12.91
C ARG A 64 18.65 -9.06 -12.24
N TYR A 65 17.66 -9.23 -11.35
CA TYR A 65 16.91 -8.17 -10.67
C TYR A 65 17.25 -8.13 -9.18
N ARG A 66 18.49 -7.80 -8.88
CA ARG A 66 19.03 -7.89 -7.51
C ARG A 66 18.30 -7.05 -6.48
N TRP A 67 17.72 -5.93 -6.89
CA TRP A 67 16.94 -5.08 -6.04
C TRP A 67 15.68 -5.77 -5.48
N MET A 68 15.11 -6.73 -6.22
CA MET A 68 14.01 -7.55 -5.73
C MET A 68 14.45 -8.61 -4.70
N SER A 69 15.74 -8.80 -4.47
CA SER A 69 16.25 -9.79 -3.51
C SER A 69 15.95 -9.43 -2.06
N SER A 70 15.57 -8.18 -1.77
CA SER A 70 15.11 -7.72 -0.46
C SER A 70 13.96 -8.55 0.09
N TYR A 71 13.17 -9.15 -0.79
CA TYR A 71 12.11 -10.08 -0.40
C TYR A 71 12.61 -11.32 0.36
N LEU A 72 13.87 -11.67 0.27
CA LEU A 72 14.46 -12.73 1.09
C LEU A 72 14.51 -12.37 2.58
N SER A 73 14.46 -11.08 2.91
CA SER A 73 14.41 -10.59 4.30
C SER A 73 13.00 -10.42 4.86
N ILE A 74 11.97 -10.88 4.16
CA ILE A 74 10.56 -10.75 4.56
C ILE A 74 10.25 -11.17 6.00
N PRO A 75 10.79 -12.28 6.56
CA PRO A 75 10.53 -12.61 7.96
C PRO A 75 10.93 -11.49 8.91
N HIS A 76 12.03 -10.80 8.64
CA HIS A 76 12.50 -9.66 9.42
C HIS A 76 11.69 -8.39 9.16
N PHE A 77 11.24 -8.21 7.92
CA PHE A 77 10.32 -7.14 7.56
C PHE A 77 9.03 -7.21 8.39
N ILE A 78 8.43 -8.40 8.53
CA ILE A 78 7.26 -8.60 9.39
C ILE A 78 7.59 -8.28 10.85
N ASP A 79 8.83 -8.47 11.29
CA ASP A 79 9.27 -8.08 12.62
C ASP A 79 9.09 -6.59 12.89
N GLY A 80 9.44 -5.72 11.95
CA GLY A 80 9.26 -4.28 12.06
C GLY A 80 7.81 -3.87 12.34
N PHE A 81 6.84 -4.53 11.69
CA PHE A 81 5.41 -4.22 11.90
C PHE A 81 4.82 -4.83 13.17
N THR A 82 5.35 -5.93 13.63
CA THR A 82 4.86 -6.63 14.83
C THR A 82 5.55 -6.16 16.10
N GLU A 83 6.65 -5.44 15.98
CA GLU A 83 7.39 -4.92 17.11
C GLU A 83 6.52 -3.95 17.93
N GLY A 84 6.68 -3.98 19.26
CA GLY A 84 5.84 -3.17 20.15
C GLY A 84 4.37 -3.62 20.24
N ARG A 85 3.93 -4.63 19.48
CA ARG A 85 2.57 -5.16 19.51
C ARG A 85 2.44 -6.32 20.51
N ARG A 86 1.24 -6.49 21.06
CA ARG A 86 0.93 -7.60 21.98
C ARG A 86 -0.47 -8.15 21.72
N GLY A 87 -0.73 -9.34 22.25
CA GLY A 87 -2.06 -9.94 22.28
C GLY A 87 -2.74 -10.02 20.90
N ALA A 88 -3.93 -9.47 20.78
CA ALA A 88 -4.69 -9.46 19.54
C ALA A 88 -4.01 -8.65 18.45
N ALA A 89 -3.46 -7.48 18.78
CA ALA A 89 -2.77 -6.61 17.82
C ALA A 89 -1.58 -7.32 17.15
N LEU A 90 -0.75 -8.02 17.91
CA LEU A 90 0.35 -8.82 17.38
C LEU A 90 -0.15 -9.89 16.39
N ARG A 91 -1.22 -10.61 16.75
CA ARG A 91 -1.77 -11.68 15.89
C ARG A 91 -2.41 -11.14 14.61
N VAL A 92 -3.13 -10.04 14.71
CA VAL A 92 -3.77 -9.38 13.55
C VAL A 92 -2.72 -8.86 12.60
N THR A 93 -1.72 -8.13 13.09
CA THR A 93 -0.64 -7.60 12.28
C THR A 93 0.12 -8.71 11.54
N HIS A 94 0.46 -9.78 12.25
CA HIS A 94 1.11 -10.93 11.60
C HIS A 94 0.24 -11.56 10.50
N LEU A 95 -1.06 -11.78 10.73
CA LEU A 95 -1.97 -12.37 9.74
C LEU A 95 -2.07 -11.50 8.48
N HIS A 96 -2.20 -10.19 8.65
CA HIS A 96 -2.27 -9.24 7.56
C HIS A 96 -0.98 -9.26 6.73
N TYR A 97 0.16 -8.99 7.36
CA TYR A 97 1.43 -8.89 6.63
C TYR A 97 1.88 -10.23 6.02
N ASN A 98 1.68 -11.35 6.71
CA ASN A 98 1.99 -12.65 6.12
C ASN A 98 1.13 -12.94 4.86
N THR A 99 -0.11 -12.47 4.83
CA THR A 99 -0.98 -12.63 3.66
C THR A 99 -0.54 -11.75 2.50
N ILE A 100 -0.24 -10.46 2.77
CA ILE A 100 0.27 -9.52 1.76
C ILE A 100 1.55 -10.07 1.14
N VAL A 101 2.53 -10.34 1.98
CA VAL A 101 3.86 -10.77 1.56
C VAL A 101 3.81 -12.04 0.72
N LYS A 102 3.02 -13.01 1.14
CA LYS A 102 2.85 -14.25 0.40
C LYS A 102 2.26 -14.02 -0.97
N ASN A 103 1.22 -13.20 -1.07
CA ASN A 103 0.59 -12.87 -2.34
C ASN A 103 1.55 -12.10 -3.26
N ALA A 104 2.21 -11.08 -2.71
CA ALA A 104 3.20 -10.29 -3.42
C ALA A 104 4.37 -11.12 -3.96
N SER A 105 4.93 -12.00 -3.12
CA SER A 105 6.03 -12.87 -3.54
C SER A 105 5.60 -13.84 -4.65
N GLU A 106 4.38 -14.36 -4.60
CA GLU A 106 3.87 -15.23 -5.65
C GLU A 106 3.76 -14.50 -7.00
N ILE A 107 3.39 -13.21 -7.00
CA ILE A 107 3.35 -12.39 -8.22
C ILE A 107 4.76 -12.20 -8.78
N ILE A 108 5.72 -11.81 -7.95
CA ILE A 108 7.12 -11.64 -8.36
C ILE A 108 7.70 -12.94 -8.94
N LEU A 109 7.41 -14.08 -8.32
CA LEU A 109 7.87 -15.37 -8.83
C LEU A 109 7.23 -15.74 -10.17
N ARG A 110 5.98 -15.34 -10.40
CA ARG A 110 5.35 -15.45 -11.73
C ARG A 110 6.08 -14.63 -12.78
N GLU A 111 6.42 -13.39 -12.46
CA GLU A 111 7.17 -12.51 -13.34
C GLU A 111 8.51 -13.12 -13.72
N PHE A 112 9.27 -13.64 -12.75
CA PHE A 112 10.52 -14.33 -13.03
C PHE A 112 10.35 -15.57 -13.91
N ALA A 113 9.29 -16.35 -13.66
CA ALA A 113 9.00 -17.54 -14.45
C ALA A 113 8.51 -17.22 -15.87
N ALA A 114 7.90 -16.06 -16.07
CA ALA A 114 7.35 -15.60 -17.33
C ALA A 114 8.34 -14.74 -18.15
N ASP A 115 9.47 -14.33 -17.59
CA ASP A 115 10.39 -13.38 -18.22
C ASP A 115 10.91 -13.86 -19.57
N GLU A 116 10.53 -13.14 -20.63
CA GLU A 116 10.90 -13.43 -22.02
C GLU A 116 12.40 -13.22 -22.33
N ARG A 117 13.14 -12.52 -21.48
CA ARG A 117 14.59 -12.39 -21.63
C ARG A 117 15.32 -13.70 -21.41
N PHE A 118 14.77 -14.55 -20.55
CA PHE A 118 15.31 -15.88 -20.29
C PHE A 118 14.73 -16.93 -21.23
N ARG A 119 13.51 -16.71 -21.68
CA ARG A 119 12.79 -17.62 -22.58
C ARG A 119 11.96 -16.82 -23.56
N PRO A 120 12.46 -16.49 -24.74
CA PRO A 120 11.70 -15.84 -25.80
C PRO A 120 10.41 -16.62 -26.10
N ASP A 121 9.35 -15.93 -26.44
CA ASP A 121 8.02 -16.50 -26.69
C ASP A 121 7.45 -17.33 -25.53
N ASN A 122 7.71 -16.94 -24.31
CA ASN A 122 7.21 -17.61 -23.12
C ASN A 122 5.67 -17.61 -23.10
N LYS A 123 5.09 -18.82 -23.20
CA LYS A 123 3.63 -19.00 -23.22
C LYS A 123 2.94 -18.46 -21.97
N ARG A 124 3.67 -18.40 -20.85
CA ARG A 124 3.14 -17.83 -19.60
C ARG A 124 3.03 -16.32 -19.67
N SER A 125 4.04 -15.66 -20.25
CA SER A 125 3.99 -14.22 -20.50
C SER A 125 2.77 -13.80 -21.31
N LYS A 126 2.40 -14.60 -22.32
CA LYS A 126 1.22 -14.34 -23.17
C LYS A 126 -0.13 -14.45 -22.45
N LYS A 127 -0.15 -14.92 -21.21
CA LYS A 127 -1.34 -14.97 -20.36
C LYS A 127 -1.34 -13.90 -19.26
N ILE A 128 -0.34 -13.03 -19.24
CA ILE A 128 -0.22 -11.96 -18.26
C ILE A 128 -0.72 -10.65 -18.87
N VAL A 129 -1.67 -10.03 -18.19
CA VAL A 129 -2.09 -8.65 -18.42
C VAL A 129 -1.38 -7.77 -17.40
N CYS A 130 -0.55 -6.85 -17.87
CA CYS A 130 0.07 -5.87 -17.02
C CYS A 130 -0.94 -4.74 -16.71
N VAL A 131 -0.99 -4.30 -15.48
CA VAL A 131 -1.86 -3.19 -15.07
C VAL A 131 -1.06 -2.17 -14.28
N ASP A 132 -1.41 -0.91 -14.47
CA ASP A 132 -0.85 0.19 -13.71
C ASP A 132 -1.57 0.33 -12.36
N GLU A 133 -1.01 1.14 -11.47
CA GLU A 133 -1.62 1.46 -10.20
C GLU A 133 -3.02 2.04 -10.39
N LEU A 134 -3.93 1.69 -9.49
CA LEU A 134 -5.31 2.17 -9.48
C LEU A 134 -6.15 1.83 -10.73
N VAL A 135 -5.71 0.96 -11.64
CA VAL A 135 -6.63 0.33 -12.59
C VAL A 135 -7.65 -0.50 -11.80
N PRO A 136 -8.95 -0.50 -12.18
CA PRO A 136 -9.97 -1.28 -11.47
C PRO A 136 -9.81 -2.78 -11.73
N ILE A 137 -8.75 -3.36 -11.17
CA ILE A 137 -8.28 -4.74 -11.39
C ILE A 137 -9.36 -5.81 -11.16
N GLN A 138 -10.48 -5.46 -10.52
CA GLN A 138 -11.64 -6.33 -10.32
C GLN A 138 -12.16 -6.93 -11.63
N PHE A 139 -12.11 -6.18 -12.74
CA PHE A 139 -12.58 -6.66 -14.04
C PHE A 139 -11.83 -7.92 -14.50
N MET A 140 -10.57 -8.10 -14.10
CA MET A 140 -9.77 -9.27 -14.43
C MET A 140 -10.34 -10.58 -13.88
N ALA A 141 -11.22 -10.51 -12.88
CA ALA A 141 -11.92 -11.70 -12.39
C ALA A 141 -12.87 -12.34 -13.43
N GLY A 142 -13.24 -11.59 -14.47
CA GLY A 142 -13.95 -12.11 -15.64
C GLY A 142 -13.05 -12.83 -16.66
N PHE A 143 -11.74 -12.89 -16.43
CA PHE A 143 -10.77 -13.60 -17.28
C PHE A 143 -10.01 -14.68 -16.49
N PRO A 144 -10.68 -15.79 -16.10
CA PRO A 144 -10.11 -16.78 -15.18
C PRO A 144 -8.87 -17.52 -15.72
N ASN A 145 -8.60 -17.46 -17.02
CA ASN A 145 -7.44 -18.07 -17.67
C ASN A 145 -6.25 -17.13 -17.81
N LEU A 146 -6.43 -15.84 -17.46
CA LEU A 146 -5.38 -14.83 -17.49
C LEU A 146 -4.83 -14.57 -16.08
N GLU A 147 -3.60 -14.10 -16.03
CA GLU A 147 -2.94 -13.64 -14.82
C GLU A 147 -2.77 -12.11 -14.90
N VAL A 148 -2.90 -11.43 -13.79
CA VAL A 148 -2.68 -9.98 -13.70
C VAL A 148 -1.40 -9.69 -12.94
N VAL A 149 -0.64 -8.72 -13.43
CA VAL A 149 0.58 -8.21 -12.77
C VAL A 149 0.46 -6.69 -12.65
N PRO A 150 0.30 -6.19 -11.43
CA PRO A 150 0.38 -4.76 -11.17
C PRO A 150 1.85 -4.33 -11.23
N VAL A 151 2.22 -3.60 -12.28
CA VAL A 151 3.63 -3.28 -12.57
C VAL A 151 4.23 -2.24 -11.64
N GLN A 152 3.43 -1.38 -11.06
CA GLN A 152 3.90 -0.26 -10.25
C GLN A 152 3.99 -0.63 -8.76
N THR A 153 2.89 -0.98 -8.18
CA THR A 153 2.76 -1.17 -6.74
C THR A 153 3.68 -2.27 -6.20
N MET A 154 3.95 -3.28 -7.00
CA MET A 154 4.61 -4.47 -6.51
C MET A 154 6.11 -4.35 -6.35
N PRO A 155 6.87 -4.04 -7.40
CA PRO A 155 8.32 -4.18 -7.27
C PRO A 155 8.93 -3.03 -6.47
N ILE A 156 8.53 -1.81 -6.73
CA ILE A 156 9.15 -0.63 -6.11
C ILE A 156 8.55 -0.33 -4.75
N PHE A 157 7.23 -0.24 -4.66
CA PHE A 157 6.56 0.16 -3.43
C PHE A 157 6.82 -0.82 -2.28
N LEU A 158 6.67 -2.13 -2.50
CA LEU A 158 6.94 -3.13 -1.48
C LEU A 158 8.42 -3.31 -1.18
N SER A 159 9.27 -3.20 -2.19
CA SER A 159 10.72 -3.34 -1.99
C SER A 159 11.31 -2.19 -1.17
N SER A 160 10.81 -0.97 -1.33
CA SER A 160 11.23 0.18 -0.54
C SER A 160 10.89 0.06 0.95
N MET A 161 9.81 -0.65 1.29
CA MET A 161 9.47 -0.95 2.69
C MET A 161 10.45 -1.93 3.34
N VAL A 162 11.10 -2.77 2.55
CA VAL A 162 12.08 -3.76 3.02
C VAL A 162 13.48 -3.17 3.03
N ASP A 163 13.81 -2.37 2.02
CA ASP A 163 15.14 -1.77 1.86
C ASP A 163 15.03 -0.38 1.23
N GLN A 164 15.23 0.64 2.05
CA GLN A 164 15.11 2.04 1.62
C GLN A 164 16.15 2.45 0.56
N GLN A 165 17.26 1.70 0.40
CA GLN A 165 18.30 2.03 -0.57
C GLN A 165 17.95 1.64 -2.01
N ILE A 166 16.81 0.97 -2.22
CA ILE A 166 16.37 0.56 -3.55
C ILE A 166 15.95 1.73 -4.41
N VAL A 167 15.25 2.69 -3.83
CA VAL A 167 14.60 3.80 -4.56
C VAL A 167 15.58 4.85 -5.09
N PRO A 168 16.55 5.36 -4.31
CA PRO A 168 17.40 6.46 -4.72
C PRO A 168 18.11 6.28 -6.08
N PRO A 169 18.69 5.11 -6.41
CA PRO A 169 19.35 4.92 -7.72
C PRO A 169 18.42 5.07 -8.92
N TYR A 170 17.14 4.74 -8.76
CA TYR A 170 16.16 4.85 -9.84
C TYR A 170 15.61 6.27 -9.96
N VAL A 171 15.45 6.97 -8.85
CA VAL A 171 15.14 8.42 -8.85
C VAL A 171 16.27 9.17 -9.55
N ASP A 172 17.53 8.93 -9.18
CA ASP A 172 18.69 9.53 -9.84
C ASP A 172 18.74 9.21 -11.34
N ALA A 173 18.40 7.99 -11.74
CA ALA A 173 18.40 7.59 -13.13
C ALA A 173 17.40 8.38 -13.97
N VAL A 174 16.19 8.60 -13.46
CA VAL A 174 15.16 9.33 -14.19
C VAL A 174 15.39 10.83 -14.18
N GLU A 175 15.93 11.39 -13.11
CA GLU A 175 16.35 12.79 -13.04
C GLU A 175 17.47 13.08 -14.05
N ASN A 176 18.47 12.21 -14.13
CA ASN A 176 19.51 12.28 -15.15
C ASN A 176 18.97 12.12 -16.59
N TYR A 177 17.82 11.50 -16.75
CA TYR A 177 17.13 11.39 -18.04
C TYR A 177 16.34 12.66 -18.39
N GLY A 178 16.10 13.56 -17.43
CA GLY A 178 15.46 14.86 -17.62
C GLY A 178 14.10 15.04 -16.94
N VAL A 179 13.69 14.14 -16.05
CA VAL A 179 12.50 14.34 -15.22
C VAL A 179 12.85 15.29 -14.07
N PRO A 180 12.01 16.29 -13.78
CA PRO A 180 12.26 17.20 -12.66
C PRO A 180 12.31 16.50 -11.30
N ALA A 181 13.18 16.98 -10.41
CA ALA A 181 13.35 16.42 -9.07
C ALA A 181 12.16 16.66 -8.12
N ASP A 182 11.22 17.51 -8.52
CA ASP A 182 10.01 17.82 -7.75
C ASP A 182 8.79 16.94 -8.12
N VAL A 183 9.05 15.81 -8.78
CA VAL A 183 8.05 14.77 -9.05
C VAL A 183 8.07 13.74 -7.93
N CYS A 184 6.90 13.24 -7.56
CA CYS A 184 6.76 12.20 -6.53
C CYS A 184 7.72 11.02 -6.78
N PRO A 185 8.43 10.53 -5.75
CA PRO A 185 9.43 9.48 -5.91
C PRO A 185 8.86 8.12 -6.35
N LEU A 186 7.57 7.83 -6.12
CA LEU A 186 6.97 6.59 -6.59
C LEU A 186 6.95 6.51 -8.13
N PRO A 187 6.29 7.41 -8.88
CA PRO A 187 6.37 7.40 -10.34
C PRO A 187 7.79 7.64 -10.87
N SER A 188 8.62 8.43 -10.17
CA SER A 188 10.01 8.65 -10.56
C SER A 188 10.85 7.38 -10.47
N ALA A 189 10.77 6.64 -9.36
CA ALA A 189 11.50 5.38 -9.19
C ALA A 189 11.07 4.33 -10.20
N GLU A 190 9.79 4.24 -10.50
CA GLU A 190 9.27 3.31 -11.49
C GLU A 190 9.71 3.66 -12.90
N ALA A 191 9.62 4.94 -13.28
CA ALA A 191 10.17 5.42 -14.54
C ALA A 191 11.69 5.15 -14.62
N GLY A 192 12.41 5.30 -13.50
CA GLY A 192 13.83 4.97 -13.39
C GLY A 192 14.13 3.49 -13.62
N VAL A 193 13.31 2.59 -13.07
CA VAL A 193 13.39 1.14 -13.35
C VAL A 193 13.18 0.87 -14.85
N ALA A 194 12.26 1.60 -15.49
CA ALA A 194 12.02 1.49 -16.93
C ALA A 194 13.20 2.03 -17.74
N VAL A 195 13.76 3.19 -17.38
CA VAL A 195 14.95 3.79 -18.02
C VAL A 195 16.14 2.83 -17.97
N GLU A 196 16.34 2.19 -16.83
CA GLU A 196 17.45 1.28 -16.60
C GLU A 196 17.23 -0.14 -17.14
N ASP A 197 16.04 -0.40 -17.68
CA ASP A 197 15.64 -1.73 -18.17
C ASP A 197 15.83 -2.84 -17.11
N ASP A 198 15.45 -2.55 -15.88
CA ASP A 198 15.74 -3.40 -14.71
C ASP A 198 14.51 -4.07 -14.10
N PHE A 199 13.62 -4.56 -14.95
CA PHE A 199 12.40 -5.28 -14.58
C PHE A 199 12.15 -6.46 -15.52
N PRO A 200 11.50 -7.55 -15.12
CA PRO A 200 11.16 -8.67 -16.01
C PRO A 200 10.38 -8.22 -17.25
N LYS A 201 10.69 -8.78 -18.39
CA LYS A 201 9.93 -8.55 -19.62
C LYS A 201 8.79 -9.56 -19.69
N VAL A 202 7.59 -9.10 -19.32
CA VAL A 202 6.39 -9.94 -19.22
C VAL A 202 5.16 -9.22 -19.77
N GLY A 203 4.16 -9.97 -20.16
CA GLY A 203 2.84 -9.49 -20.52
C GLY A 203 2.51 -9.56 -22.00
N CYS A 204 1.23 -9.71 -22.29
CA CYS A 204 0.69 -9.68 -23.67
C CYS A 204 0.09 -8.31 -24.02
N CYS A 205 -0.40 -7.59 -23.03
CA CYS A 205 -0.91 -6.23 -23.15
C CYS A 205 -0.82 -5.51 -21.80
N MET A 206 -1.05 -4.20 -21.83
CA MET A 206 -1.00 -3.36 -20.64
C MET A 206 -2.27 -2.51 -20.57
N ILE A 207 -2.75 -2.31 -19.35
CA ILE A 207 -3.78 -1.33 -19.04
C ILE A 207 -3.17 -0.33 -18.08
N SER A 208 -3.19 0.93 -18.48
CA SER A 208 -2.82 2.05 -17.64
C SER A 208 -4.02 2.93 -17.33
N CYS A 209 -3.89 3.88 -16.43
CA CYS A 209 -4.94 4.84 -16.15
C CYS A 209 -4.38 6.24 -15.86
N ASN A 210 -5.27 7.23 -15.89
CA ASN A 210 -4.92 8.61 -15.55
C ASN A 210 -5.00 8.88 -14.03
N MET A 211 -4.99 7.84 -13.21
CA MET A 211 -5.02 7.90 -11.75
C MET A 211 -3.66 7.45 -11.17
N PRO A 212 -3.30 7.88 -9.96
CA PRO A 212 -3.98 8.87 -9.10
C PRO A 212 -3.71 10.32 -9.52
N CYS A 213 -2.64 10.61 -10.27
CA CYS A 213 -2.19 11.97 -10.58
C CYS A 213 -1.41 12.04 -11.90
N ASP A 214 -0.96 13.23 -12.27
CA ASP A 214 -0.19 13.46 -13.50
C ASP A 214 1.20 12.80 -13.48
N GLY A 215 1.77 12.56 -12.29
CA GLY A 215 3.01 11.79 -12.13
C GLY A 215 2.85 10.35 -12.64
N SER A 216 1.73 9.70 -12.37
CA SER A 216 1.44 8.35 -12.88
C SER A 216 1.30 8.33 -14.40
N VAL A 217 0.68 9.38 -14.99
CA VAL A 217 0.60 9.50 -16.46
C VAL A 217 1.99 9.61 -17.09
N MET A 218 2.94 10.32 -16.44
CA MET A 218 4.32 10.36 -16.88
C MET A 218 4.93 8.95 -16.90
N THR A 219 4.76 8.18 -15.84
CA THR A 219 5.28 6.82 -15.73
C THR A 219 4.77 5.92 -16.84
N ASN A 220 3.49 6.02 -17.21
CA ASN A 220 2.91 5.25 -18.29
C ASN A 220 3.67 5.44 -19.61
N THR A 221 4.16 6.66 -19.89
CA THR A 221 4.97 6.94 -21.08
C THR A 221 6.30 6.19 -21.07
N PHE A 222 6.97 6.10 -19.92
CA PHE A 222 8.20 5.33 -19.78
C PHE A 222 7.94 3.83 -19.89
N GLN A 223 6.85 3.36 -19.30
CA GLN A 223 6.45 1.95 -19.36
C GLN A 223 6.10 1.52 -20.78
N ASP A 224 5.35 2.32 -21.53
CA ASP A 224 5.03 2.05 -22.94
C ASP A 224 6.29 1.88 -23.79
N ARG A 225 7.25 2.79 -23.63
CA ARG A 225 8.56 2.70 -24.30
C ARG A 225 9.34 1.44 -23.94
N ARG A 226 9.24 1.00 -22.71
CA ARG A 226 9.95 -0.16 -22.19
C ARG A 226 9.31 -1.47 -22.60
N PHE A 227 8.04 -1.63 -22.32
CA PHE A 227 7.34 -2.90 -22.53
C PHE A 227 7.01 -3.12 -24.01
N LYS A 228 6.73 -2.05 -24.75
CA LYS A 228 6.28 -2.11 -26.15
C LYS A 228 5.09 -3.06 -26.34
N LEU A 229 4.23 -3.10 -25.35
CA LEU A 229 2.99 -3.87 -25.36
C LEU A 229 1.86 -3.04 -25.94
N PRO A 230 0.85 -3.66 -26.58
CA PRO A 230 -0.41 -3.00 -26.83
C PRO A 230 -0.95 -2.43 -25.51
N THR A 231 -1.25 -1.13 -25.46
CA THR A 231 -1.64 -0.44 -24.22
C THR A 231 -3.00 0.23 -24.39
N HIS A 232 -3.89 0.02 -23.43
CA HIS A 232 -5.15 0.75 -23.29
C HIS A 232 -5.07 1.67 -22.08
N VAL A 233 -5.50 2.93 -22.24
CA VAL A 233 -5.56 3.90 -21.13
C VAL A 233 -7.00 4.02 -20.66
N TYR A 234 -7.25 3.58 -19.43
CA TYR A 234 -8.52 3.76 -18.76
C TYR A 234 -8.65 5.19 -18.23
N ASN A 235 -9.60 5.94 -18.78
CA ASN A 235 -9.78 7.34 -18.44
C ASN A 235 -10.83 7.53 -17.36
N VAL A 236 -10.38 7.77 -16.13
CA VAL A 236 -11.23 8.06 -14.98
C VAL A 236 -11.72 9.51 -15.09
N PRO A 237 -13.05 9.76 -15.05
CA PRO A 237 -13.59 11.11 -15.07
C PRO A 237 -13.13 11.95 -13.85
N LEU A 238 -12.93 13.24 -14.08
CA LEU A 238 -12.61 14.18 -13.00
C LEU A 238 -13.85 14.53 -12.16
N ARG A 239 -15.00 14.67 -12.80
CA ARG A 239 -16.25 15.11 -12.19
C ARG A 239 -17.36 14.12 -12.49
N TYR A 240 -17.81 13.38 -11.50
CA TYR A 240 -18.88 12.38 -11.65
C TYR A 240 -20.30 12.97 -11.57
N ASN A 241 -20.44 14.22 -11.13
CA ASN A 241 -21.74 14.88 -10.94
C ASN A 241 -22.28 15.53 -12.24
N GLU A 242 -21.52 15.50 -13.33
CA GLU A 242 -21.94 16.04 -14.61
C GLU A 242 -22.82 15.03 -15.36
N GLU A 243 -23.79 15.53 -16.09
CA GLU A 243 -24.72 14.70 -16.90
C GLU A 243 -23.94 13.84 -17.90
N GLY A 244 -24.31 12.57 -18.00
CA GLY A 244 -23.69 11.58 -18.90
C GLY A 244 -22.34 11.02 -18.46
N VAL A 245 -21.69 11.56 -17.45
CA VAL A 245 -20.36 11.11 -17.01
C VAL A 245 -20.39 9.70 -16.44
N GLN A 246 -21.44 9.32 -15.76
CA GLN A 246 -21.58 7.94 -15.24
C GLN A 246 -21.63 6.93 -16.39
N GLN A 247 -22.41 7.23 -17.44
CA GLN A 247 -22.46 6.38 -18.63
C GLN A 247 -21.11 6.34 -19.36
N TYR A 248 -20.41 7.46 -19.42
CA TYR A 248 -19.05 7.51 -19.95
C TYR A 248 -18.12 6.56 -19.18
N ALA A 249 -18.13 6.62 -17.85
CA ALA A 249 -17.31 5.75 -17.01
C ALA A 249 -17.62 4.25 -17.22
N VAL A 250 -18.89 3.89 -17.39
CA VAL A 250 -19.31 2.51 -17.72
C VAL A 250 -18.79 2.08 -19.10
N ASN A 251 -18.84 2.97 -20.09
CA ASN A 251 -18.35 2.70 -21.43
C ASN A 251 -16.82 2.50 -21.43
N GLU A 252 -16.07 3.28 -20.67
CA GLU A 252 -14.60 3.09 -20.50
C GLU A 252 -14.28 1.69 -19.93
N ILE A 253 -15.06 1.20 -18.96
CA ILE A 253 -14.90 -0.18 -18.44
C ILE A 253 -15.17 -1.22 -19.55
N LYS A 254 -16.21 -1.03 -20.34
CA LYS A 254 -16.55 -1.95 -21.45
C LYS A 254 -15.47 -1.97 -22.53
N GLU A 255 -14.93 -0.81 -22.89
CA GLU A 255 -13.82 -0.72 -23.86
C GLU A 255 -12.54 -1.38 -23.32
N MET A 256 -12.25 -1.23 -22.02
CA MET A 256 -11.14 -1.92 -21.39
C MET A 256 -11.30 -3.46 -21.43
N ILE A 257 -12.49 -3.98 -21.14
CA ILE A 257 -12.79 -5.42 -21.24
C ILE A 257 -12.62 -5.88 -22.69
N LYS A 258 -13.20 -5.18 -23.65
CA LYS A 258 -13.08 -5.48 -25.08
C LYS A 258 -11.64 -5.48 -25.55
N PHE A 259 -10.82 -4.51 -25.10
CA PHE A 259 -9.39 -4.48 -25.41
C PHE A 259 -8.68 -5.75 -24.95
N VAL A 260 -8.91 -6.22 -23.72
CA VAL A 260 -8.31 -7.47 -23.24
C VAL A 260 -8.78 -8.68 -24.06
N GLU A 261 -10.07 -8.76 -24.41
CA GLU A 261 -10.59 -9.81 -25.31
C GLU A 261 -9.87 -9.83 -26.67
N GLU A 262 -9.66 -8.66 -27.26
CA GLU A 262 -9.00 -8.52 -28.57
C GLU A 262 -7.52 -8.89 -28.52
N GLN A 263 -6.81 -8.52 -27.44
CA GLN A 263 -5.38 -8.78 -27.31
C GLN A 263 -5.07 -10.22 -26.92
N THR A 264 -5.96 -10.88 -26.19
CA THR A 264 -5.72 -12.22 -25.61
C THR A 264 -6.47 -13.35 -26.31
N GLY A 265 -7.57 -13.02 -27.00
CA GLY A 265 -8.50 -14.02 -27.56
C GLY A 265 -9.40 -14.68 -26.50
N GLU A 266 -9.21 -14.40 -25.21
CA GLU A 266 -10.07 -14.88 -24.13
C GLU A 266 -11.36 -14.05 -24.09
N LYS A 267 -12.48 -14.67 -23.71
CA LYS A 267 -13.76 -13.97 -23.57
C LYS A 267 -14.07 -13.69 -22.11
N PHE A 268 -14.67 -12.54 -21.86
CA PHE A 268 -15.11 -12.14 -20.54
C PHE A 268 -16.21 -13.08 -20.02
N ASP A 269 -15.95 -13.75 -18.90
CA ASP A 269 -16.91 -14.62 -18.21
C ASP A 269 -17.67 -13.82 -17.14
N GLU A 270 -18.87 -13.39 -17.49
CA GLU A 270 -19.76 -12.62 -16.61
C GLU A 270 -20.07 -13.36 -15.30
N LYS A 271 -20.23 -14.68 -15.35
CA LYS A 271 -20.53 -15.48 -14.16
C LYS A 271 -19.33 -15.56 -13.22
N ALA A 272 -18.13 -15.71 -13.78
CA ALA A 272 -16.90 -15.67 -12.99
C ALA A 272 -16.72 -14.31 -12.33
N PHE A 273 -16.97 -13.22 -13.06
CA PHE A 273 -16.91 -11.87 -12.55
C PHE A 273 -17.91 -11.63 -11.41
N LEU A 274 -19.19 -11.90 -11.60
CA LEU A 274 -20.21 -11.71 -10.57
C LEU A 274 -19.90 -12.51 -9.29
N LYS A 275 -19.44 -13.77 -9.45
CA LYS A 275 -19.01 -14.59 -8.32
C LYS A 275 -17.81 -14.01 -7.56
N ALA A 276 -16.91 -13.35 -8.27
CA ALA A 276 -15.77 -12.68 -7.65
C ALA A 276 -16.22 -11.40 -6.89
N MET A 277 -17.20 -10.67 -7.43
CA MET A 277 -17.79 -9.51 -6.73
C MET A 277 -18.50 -9.93 -5.45
N ASP A 278 -19.11 -11.12 -5.38
CA ASP A 278 -19.62 -11.66 -4.11
C ASP A 278 -18.50 -11.90 -3.08
N VAL A 279 -17.33 -12.35 -3.51
CA VAL A 279 -16.17 -12.49 -2.62
C VAL A 279 -15.68 -11.12 -2.12
N TYR A 280 -15.62 -10.15 -3.02
CA TYR A 280 -15.29 -8.75 -2.69
C TYR A 280 -16.26 -8.20 -1.64
N ASN A 281 -17.56 -8.35 -1.86
CA ASN A 281 -18.60 -7.89 -0.93
C ASN A 281 -18.46 -8.51 0.46
N GLN A 282 -18.17 -9.82 0.53
CA GLN A 282 -17.92 -10.49 1.81
C GLN A 282 -16.66 -9.96 2.51
N GLN A 283 -15.63 -9.60 1.76
CA GLN A 283 -14.42 -9.00 2.31
C GLN A 283 -14.71 -7.60 2.86
N LEU A 284 -15.46 -6.81 2.11
CA LEU A 284 -15.89 -5.47 2.52
C LEU A 284 -16.79 -5.52 3.77
N ASP A 285 -17.66 -6.53 3.90
CA ASP A 285 -18.45 -6.73 5.12
C ASP A 285 -17.55 -6.95 6.35
N CYS A 286 -16.48 -7.73 6.20
CA CYS A 286 -15.50 -7.88 7.28
C CYS A 286 -14.82 -6.55 7.61
N ASP A 287 -14.55 -5.70 6.62
CA ASP A 287 -13.96 -4.38 6.84
C ASP A 287 -14.93 -3.46 7.59
N PHE A 288 -16.18 -3.39 7.20
CA PHE A 288 -17.18 -2.58 7.91
C PHE A 288 -17.30 -2.97 9.39
N HIS A 289 -17.36 -4.26 9.70
CA HIS A 289 -17.34 -4.71 11.09
C HIS A 289 -16.10 -4.29 11.88
N LYS A 290 -14.93 -4.36 11.24
CA LYS A 290 -13.67 -3.91 11.84
C LYS A 290 -13.69 -2.40 12.08
N TRP A 291 -14.20 -1.63 11.12
CA TRP A 291 -14.28 -0.17 11.20
C TRP A 291 -15.29 0.29 12.27
N ASP A 292 -16.41 -0.41 12.44
CA ASP A 292 -17.37 -0.10 13.51
C ASP A 292 -16.74 -0.27 14.89
N ILE A 293 -15.88 -1.26 15.10
CA ILE A 293 -15.12 -1.41 16.34
C ILE A 293 -14.12 -0.24 16.51
N GLN A 294 -13.51 0.23 15.42
CA GLN A 294 -12.59 1.37 15.46
C GLN A 294 -13.26 2.70 15.84
N LYS A 295 -14.57 2.84 15.60
CA LYS A 295 -15.34 4.01 16.01
C LYS A 295 -15.65 4.05 17.52
N THR A 296 -15.49 2.92 18.22
CA THR A 296 -15.77 2.80 19.65
C THR A 296 -14.65 3.38 20.53
N ASP A 297 -14.88 3.42 21.83
CA ASP A 297 -13.90 3.79 22.85
C ASP A 297 -12.82 2.72 23.10
N CYS A 298 -12.95 1.55 22.48
CA CYS A 298 -12.01 0.43 22.60
C CYS A 298 -11.61 -0.13 21.22
N PRO A 299 -10.97 0.68 20.36
CA PRO A 299 -10.55 0.24 19.04
C PRO A 299 -9.54 -0.90 19.12
N GLN A 300 -9.50 -1.77 18.11
CA GLN A 300 -8.76 -3.04 18.16
C GLN A 300 -7.76 -3.23 17.00
N LEU A 301 -7.81 -2.43 15.94
CA LEU A 301 -6.86 -2.48 14.84
C LEU A 301 -5.75 -1.47 15.03
N THR A 302 -4.53 -1.86 14.81
CA THR A 302 -3.37 -0.97 14.85
C THR A 302 -2.93 -0.63 13.44
N TYR A 303 -2.62 0.63 13.21
CA TYR A 303 -2.01 1.10 12.00
C TYR A 303 -0.50 0.71 11.94
N PRO A 304 0.10 0.45 10.80
CA PRO A 304 -0.49 0.46 9.46
C PRO A 304 -1.13 -0.88 9.03
N SER A 305 -1.32 -1.81 9.94
CA SER A 305 -1.85 -3.14 9.63
C SER A 305 -3.20 -3.06 8.92
N ALA A 306 -4.09 -2.16 9.33
CA ALA A 306 -5.41 -2.03 8.73
C ALA A 306 -5.33 -1.45 7.31
N GLY A 307 -4.69 -0.28 7.17
CA GLY A 307 -4.63 0.47 5.91
C GLY A 307 -3.90 -0.27 4.80
N LEU A 308 -2.64 -0.60 5.03
CA LEU A 308 -1.84 -1.29 4.02
C LEU A 308 -2.42 -2.64 3.62
N TYR A 309 -3.00 -3.39 4.56
CA TYR A 309 -3.63 -4.67 4.22
C TYR A 309 -4.80 -4.49 3.26
N ARG A 310 -5.66 -3.50 3.50
CA ARG A 310 -6.80 -3.19 2.65
C ARG A 310 -6.34 -2.74 1.26
N THR A 311 -5.43 -1.79 1.22
CA THR A 311 -4.85 -1.26 -0.01
C THR A 311 -4.21 -2.35 -0.85
N TYR A 312 -3.38 -3.20 -0.26
CA TYR A 312 -2.78 -4.31 -1.00
C TYR A 312 -3.78 -5.37 -1.45
N SER A 313 -4.77 -5.72 -0.63
CA SER A 313 -5.83 -6.63 -1.07
C SER A 313 -6.53 -6.10 -2.32
N TYR A 314 -6.81 -4.79 -2.33
CA TYR A 314 -7.45 -4.12 -3.45
C TYR A 314 -6.55 -4.10 -4.69
N HIS A 315 -5.31 -3.63 -4.58
CA HIS A 315 -4.39 -3.48 -5.72
C HIS A 315 -3.80 -4.80 -6.24
N LEU A 316 -3.63 -5.81 -5.39
CA LEU A 316 -3.06 -7.10 -5.82
C LEU A 316 -4.08 -8.04 -6.42
N SER A 317 -5.34 -7.96 -5.99
CA SER A 317 -6.37 -8.94 -6.37
C SER A 317 -7.76 -8.35 -6.58
N GLY A 318 -7.88 -7.03 -6.59
CA GLY A 318 -9.18 -6.36 -6.64
C GLY A 318 -10.11 -6.70 -5.47
N GLY A 319 -9.58 -7.18 -4.35
CA GLY A 319 -10.39 -7.65 -3.23
C GLY A 319 -11.15 -8.95 -3.50
N THR A 320 -10.77 -9.72 -4.52
CA THR A 320 -11.47 -10.94 -4.95
C THR A 320 -10.77 -12.24 -4.55
N ASP A 321 -9.54 -12.15 -4.00
CA ASP A 321 -8.78 -13.34 -3.58
C ASP A 321 -9.33 -13.92 -2.27
N LYS A 322 -9.78 -15.15 -2.33
CA LYS A 322 -10.30 -15.87 -1.16
C LYS A 322 -9.32 -16.04 -0.01
N ARG A 323 -8.01 -15.89 -0.25
CA ARG A 323 -6.98 -15.94 0.80
C ARG A 323 -7.07 -14.72 1.71
N PHE A 324 -7.28 -13.53 1.12
CA PHE A 324 -7.54 -12.32 1.88
C PHE A 324 -8.84 -12.43 2.66
N LEU A 325 -9.94 -12.85 2.05
CA LEU A 325 -11.21 -13.08 2.74
C LEU A 325 -11.07 -14.07 3.92
N LYS A 326 -10.30 -15.15 3.74
CA LYS A 326 -10.03 -16.11 4.83
C LYS A 326 -9.27 -15.47 5.98
N THR A 327 -8.33 -14.59 5.67
CA THR A 327 -7.59 -13.81 6.67
C THR A 327 -8.52 -12.83 7.38
N ASP A 328 -9.33 -12.08 6.64
CA ASP A 328 -10.30 -11.14 7.21
C ASP A 328 -11.28 -11.80 8.19
N LYS A 329 -11.84 -12.95 7.82
CA LYS A 329 -12.71 -13.74 8.70
C LYS A 329 -12.01 -14.20 10.00
N LYS A 330 -10.70 -14.46 9.95
CA LYS A 330 -9.90 -14.79 11.14
C LYS A 330 -9.63 -13.56 11.99
N VAL A 331 -9.24 -12.48 11.34
CA VAL A 331 -8.95 -11.20 11.98
C VAL A 331 -10.20 -10.69 12.69
N TRP A 332 -11.34 -10.70 12.02
CA TRP A 332 -12.61 -10.33 12.62
C TRP A 332 -12.88 -11.09 13.93
N LYS A 333 -12.79 -12.41 13.93
CA LYS A 333 -12.98 -13.22 15.15
C LYS A 333 -12.00 -12.86 16.29
N ILE A 334 -10.76 -12.51 15.95
CA ILE A 334 -9.76 -12.09 16.95
C ILE A 334 -10.15 -10.73 17.54
N ILE A 335 -10.52 -9.79 16.69
CA ILE A 335 -10.88 -8.41 17.07
C ILE A 335 -12.14 -8.41 17.92
N GLU A 336 -13.20 -9.10 17.47
CA GLU A 336 -14.46 -9.21 18.19
C GLU A 336 -14.26 -9.80 19.59
N LYS A 337 -13.50 -10.89 19.70
CA LYS A 337 -13.18 -11.49 21.02
C LYS A 337 -12.35 -10.56 21.91
N SER A 338 -11.44 -9.81 21.33
CA SER A 338 -10.59 -8.85 22.05
C SER A 338 -11.43 -7.64 22.51
N TYR A 339 -12.30 -7.15 21.65
CA TYR A 339 -13.24 -6.08 21.95
C TYR A 339 -14.21 -6.44 23.08
N ALA A 340 -14.83 -7.63 23.00
CA ALA A 340 -15.74 -8.12 24.05
C ALA A 340 -15.06 -8.22 25.44
N LYS A 341 -13.75 -8.43 25.46
CA LYS A 341 -12.93 -8.44 26.69
C LYS A 341 -12.39 -7.07 27.07
N ARG A 342 -12.68 -6.03 26.30
CA ARG A 342 -12.13 -4.68 26.48
C ARG A 342 -10.60 -4.69 26.58
N THR A 343 -9.92 -5.52 25.79
CA THR A 343 -8.48 -5.66 25.83
C THR A 343 -7.81 -4.42 25.23
N LYS A 344 -6.87 -3.84 25.95
CA LYS A 344 -6.04 -2.74 25.43
C LYS A 344 -5.05 -3.28 24.41
N VAL A 345 -4.99 -2.67 23.22
CA VAL A 345 -4.07 -3.05 22.14
C VAL A 345 -2.74 -2.31 22.18
N ILE A 346 -2.70 -1.16 22.83
CA ILE A 346 -1.48 -0.40 23.15
C ILE A 346 -1.39 -0.19 24.67
N LYS A 347 -0.22 0.23 25.14
CA LYS A 347 0.04 0.42 26.59
C LYS A 347 -0.86 1.50 27.17
N GLU A 348 -0.92 2.64 26.52
CA GLU A 348 -1.69 3.81 26.93
C GLU A 348 -2.17 4.56 25.68
N MET A 349 -3.46 4.82 25.57
CA MET A 349 -4.02 5.64 24.49
C MET A 349 -4.34 7.01 25.08
N ARG A 350 -3.58 8.03 24.67
CA ARG A 350 -3.80 9.43 25.06
C ARG A 350 -4.52 10.20 23.98
N HIS A 351 -4.13 9.98 22.72
CA HIS A 351 -4.68 10.65 21.55
C HIS A 351 -5.33 9.64 20.63
N ARG A 352 -6.58 9.92 20.29
CA ARG A 352 -7.32 9.20 19.27
C ARG A 352 -7.09 9.90 17.93
N THR A 353 -6.37 9.28 17.04
CA THR A 353 -5.78 9.96 15.90
C THR A 353 -6.30 9.42 14.57
N LEU A 354 -6.55 10.32 13.63
CA LEU A 354 -6.74 10.05 12.22
C LEU A 354 -5.44 10.38 11.48
N VAL A 355 -5.00 9.51 10.59
CA VAL A 355 -3.88 9.79 9.68
C VAL A 355 -4.43 10.06 8.29
N TRP A 356 -3.92 11.11 7.65
CA TRP A 356 -4.30 11.48 6.30
C TRP A 356 -3.08 11.58 5.40
N SER A 357 -3.24 11.29 4.09
CA SER A 357 -2.17 11.09 3.13
C SER A 357 -1.37 9.78 3.33
N CYS A 358 -0.42 9.49 2.44
CA CYS A 358 0.32 8.24 2.42
C CYS A 358 1.52 8.28 3.37
N PRO A 359 1.81 7.20 4.11
CA PRO A 359 2.96 7.15 5.00
C PRO A 359 4.28 6.99 4.24
N ALA A 360 5.39 7.43 4.83
CA ALA A 360 6.73 7.17 4.32
C ALA A 360 7.03 5.66 4.32
N ASN A 361 7.23 5.07 3.15
CA ASN A 361 7.48 3.63 3.00
C ASN A 361 8.75 3.17 3.70
N TYR A 362 9.76 4.02 3.74
CA TYR A 362 11.04 3.72 4.42
C TYR A 362 10.93 3.79 5.95
N TYR A 363 9.78 4.20 6.53
CA TYR A 363 9.61 4.26 7.99
C TYR A 363 8.28 3.66 8.45
N MET A 364 8.05 2.40 8.14
CA MET A 364 6.83 1.67 8.56
C MET A 364 6.71 1.48 10.08
N GLY A 365 7.81 1.58 10.82
CA GLY A 365 7.82 1.56 12.30
C GLY A 365 7.28 2.82 12.98
N PHE A 366 7.06 3.91 12.22
CA PHE A 366 6.67 5.21 12.77
C PHE A 366 5.38 5.16 13.61
N ALA A 367 4.36 4.46 13.12
CA ALA A 367 3.11 4.32 13.87
C ALA A 367 3.29 3.60 15.22
N GLY A 368 4.13 2.56 15.26
CA GLY A 368 4.48 1.88 16.50
C GLY A 368 5.25 2.79 17.47
N TRP A 369 6.13 3.63 16.95
CA TRP A 369 6.82 4.65 17.72
C TRP A 369 5.84 5.68 18.29
N LEU A 370 4.91 6.22 17.49
CA LEU A 370 3.86 7.14 17.93
C LEU A 370 3.05 6.57 19.11
N GLU A 371 2.62 5.31 18.98
CA GLU A 371 1.82 4.64 20.00
C GLU A 371 2.59 4.43 21.32
N ASN A 372 3.85 4.04 21.25
CA ASN A 372 4.63 3.69 22.44
C ASN A 372 5.30 4.91 23.10
N THR A 373 5.58 5.96 22.32
CA THR A 373 6.21 7.19 22.82
C THR A 373 5.19 8.18 23.37
N TRP A 374 4.10 8.41 22.62
CA TRP A 374 3.15 9.48 22.90
C TRP A 374 1.74 8.99 23.22
N GLY A 375 1.45 7.69 23.04
CA GLY A 375 0.10 7.17 23.16
C GLY A 375 -0.83 7.63 22.03
N ILE A 376 -0.27 8.00 20.90
CA ILE A 376 -1.00 8.39 19.69
C ILE A 376 -1.51 7.12 19.02
N TYR A 377 -2.82 6.87 19.10
CA TYR A 377 -3.44 5.69 18.53
C TYR A 377 -4.21 6.03 17.26
N ILE A 378 -3.78 5.47 16.14
CA ILE A 378 -4.38 5.72 14.83
C ILE A 378 -5.60 4.81 14.65
N VAL A 379 -6.79 5.42 14.63
CA VAL A 379 -8.08 4.70 14.50
C VAL A 379 -8.51 4.48 13.06
N MET A 380 -8.12 5.37 12.15
CA MET A 380 -8.43 5.29 10.73
C MET A 380 -7.38 6.07 9.92
N ASP A 381 -7.27 5.74 8.67
CA ASP A 381 -6.38 6.38 7.71
C ASP A 381 -7.00 6.44 6.31
N MET A 382 -6.43 7.28 5.46
CA MET A 382 -6.91 7.48 4.11
C MET A 382 -6.81 6.22 3.24
N GLU A 383 -5.76 5.41 3.40
CA GLU A 383 -5.53 4.23 2.56
C GLU A 383 -6.51 3.09 2.88
N THR A 384 -6.92 2.95 4.15
CA THR A 384 -7.97 2.01 4.55
C THR A 384 -9.29 2.31 3.82
N LEU A 385 -9.54 3.57 3.48
CA LEU A 385 -10.75 4.04 2.80
C LEU A 385 -10.64 4.03 1.26
N VAL A 386 -9.70 3.28 0.69
CA VAL A 386 -9.38 3.31 -0.75
C VAL A 386 -10.60 3.19 -1.65
N SER A 387 -11.52 2.30 -1.34
CA SER A 387 -12.86 2.22 -1.91
C SER A 387 -13.74 1.32 -1.07
N ALA A 388 -14.99 1.73 -0.84
CA ALA A 388 -15.95 1.01 -0.01
C ALA A 388 -17.31 0.85 -0.71
N VAL A 389 -17.30 0.69 -2.04
CA VAL A 389 -18.50 0.47 -2.84
C VAL A 389 -18.82 -1.03 -2.86
N LYS A 390 -20.02 -1.42 -2.42
CA LYS A 390 -20.53 -2.78 -2.62
C LYS A 390 -21.05 -2.92 -4.05
N PHE A 391 -20.82 -4.09 -4.63
CA PHE A 391 -21.29 -4.43 -5.96
C PHE A 391 -22.67 -5.08 -5.89
N ARG A 392 -23.57 -4.62 -6.74
CA ARG A 392 -24.81 -5.36 -7.06
C ARG A 392 -24.43 -6.53 -7.97
N THR A 393 -24.78 -7.73 -7.56
CA THR A 393 -24.43 -8.99 -8.28
C THR A 393 -25.64 -9.68 -8.90
N ASP A 394 -26.74 -8.97 -9.01
CA ASP A 394 -27.99 -9.42 -9.64
C ASP A 394 -27.92 -9.39 -11.17
N SER A 395 -27.12 -8.49 -11.75
CA SER A 395 -26.85 -8.43 -13.19
C SER A 395 -25.43 -7.94 -13.49
N ILE A 396 -24.97 -8.23 -14.72
CA ILE A 396 -23.66 -7.76 -15.16
C ILE A 396 -23.67 -6.24 -15.34
N GLU A 397 -24.75 -5.66 -15.82
CA GLU A 397 -24.91 -4.22 -16.04
C GLU A 397 -24.75 -3.47 -14.72
N HIS A 398 -25.47 -3.88 -13.67
CA HIS A 398 -25.36 -3.26 -12.35
C HIS A 398 -23.96 -3.41 -11.76
N ALA A 399 -23.33 -4.56 -11.93
CA ALA A 399 -21.97 -4.76 -11.41
C ALA A 399 -20.92 -3.92 -12.15
N LEU A 400 -21.08 -3.69 -13.45
CA LEU A 400 -20.21 -2.78 -14.23
C LEU A 400 -20.46 -1.31 -13.90
N GLU A 401 -21.69 -0.92 -13.63
CA GLU A 401 -22.02 0.41 -13.11
C GLU A 401 -21.30 0.65 -11.77
N ASP A 402 -21.41 -0.30 -10.84
CA ASP A 402 -20.77 -0.18 -9.52
C ASP A 402 -19.23 -0.17 -9.65
N LEU A 403 -18.66 -0.92 -10.59
CA LEU A 403 -17.25 -0.89 -10.90
C LEU A 403 -16.80 0.48 -11.41
N ALA A 404 -17.55 1.06 -12.35
CA ALA A 404 -17.28 2.38 -12.89
C ALA A 404 -17.37 3.48 -11.81
N MET A 405 -18.31 3.34 -10.87
CA MET A 405 -18.51 4.28 -9.76
C MET A 405 -17.52 4.10 -8.60
N THR A 406 -16.69 3.06 -8.64
CA THR A 406 -15.66 2.83 -7.61
C THR A 406 -14.76 4.06 -7.41
N TYR A 407 -14.39 4.73 -8.50
CA TYR A 407 -13.53 5.91 -8.46
C TYR A 407 -14.22 7.20 -8.01
N GLU A 408 -15.53 7.33 -8.15
CA GLU A 408 -16.24 8.47 -7.57
C GLU A 408 -15.99 8.57 -6.07
N ARG A 409 -15.92 7.41 -5.41
CA ARG A 409 -15.77 7.29 -3.95
C ARG A 409 -14.33 7.02 -3.51
N ALA A 410 -13.42 6.83 -4.45
CA ALA A 410 -12.03 6.59 -4.12
C ALA A 410 -11.37 7.85 -3.53
N THR A 411 -10.87 7.73 -2.31
CA THR A 411 -10.26 8.85 -1.58
C THR A 411 -9.08 9.43 -2.34
N MET A 412 -8.23 8.59 -2.92
CA MET A 412 -7.09 9.05 -3.73
C MET A 412 -7.52 9.91 -4.93
N ARG A 413 -8.60 9.57 -5.63
CA ARG A 413 -9.12 10.41 -6.71
C ARG A 413 -9.58 11.77 -6.20
N LYS A 414 -10.28 11.81 -5.08
CA LYS A 414 -10.72 13.06 -4.47
C LYS A 414 -9.55 13.94 -4.10
N HIS A 415 -8.47 13.35 -3.56
CA HIS A 415 -7.26 14.05 -3.19
C HIS A 415 -6.51 14.67 -4.38
N THR A 416 -6.33 13.91 -5.43
CA THR A 416 -5.42 14.29 -6.51
C THR A 416 -6.12 14.95 -7.70
N LYS A 417 -7.39 14.63 -7.93
CA LYS A 417 -8.14 15.11 -9.09
C LYS A 417 -9.53 15.69 -8.77
N GLY A 418 -9.97 15.59 -7.51
CA GLY A 418 -11.31 16.05 -7.13
C GLY A 418 -11.43 17.55 -6.83
N GLY A 419 -10.33 18.27 -6.78
CA GLY A 419 -10.28 19.67 -6.33
C GLY A 419 -10.35 19.83 -4.81
N TYR A 420 -9.86 20.95 -4.30
CA TYR A 420 -9.66 21.18 -2.87
C TYR A 420 -10.91 21.02 -1.98
N PRO A 421 -12.13 21.40 -2.41
CA PRO A 421 -13.29 21.18 -1.55
C PRO A 421 -13.52 19.71 -1.24
N ASN A 422 -13.37 18.81 -2.24
CA ASN A 422 -13.56 17.38 -2.04
C ASN A 422 -12.53 16.78 -1.07
N VAL A 423 -11.30 17.30 -1.06
CA VAL A 423 -10.25 16.87 -0.14
C VAL A 423 -10.61 17.21 1.29
N LEU A 424 -11.01 18.48 1.53
CA LEU A 424 -11.40 18.98 2.84
C LEU A 424 -12.66 18.26 3.36
N ASP A 425 -13.69 18.18 2.53
CA ASP A 425 -14.97 17.55 2.88
C ASP A 425 -14.77 16.07 3.26
N GLU A 426 -13.93 15.34 2.54
CA GLU A 426 -13.67 13.92 2.83
C GLU A 426 -12.93 13.76 4.18
N LEU A 427 -11.90 14.56 4.45
CA LEU A 427 -11.21 14.53 5.74
C LEU A 427 -12.17 14.80 6.89
N TRP A 428 -12.94 15.89 6.82
CA TRP A 428 -13.80 16.29 7.92
C TRP A 428 -14.99 15.35 8.11
N ARG A 429 -15.51 14.75 7.02
CA ARG A 429 -16.51 13.66 7.12
C ARG A 429 -15.97 12.47 7.93
N VAL A 430 -14.73 12.07 7.70
CA VAL A 430 -14.10 10.98 8.44
C VAL A 430 -13.80 11.39 9.88
N VAL A 431 -13.41 12.63 10.13
CA VAL A 431 -13.25 13.18 11.49
C VAL A 431 -14.56 13.12 12.26
N GLU A 432 -15.69 13.51 11.67
CA GLU A 432 -17.01 13.43 12.30
C GLU A 432 -17.42 11.98 12.62
N GLU A 433 -17.08 11.04 11.75
CA GLU A 433 -17.42 9.62 11.89
C GLU A 433 -16.59 8.92 12.98
N TYR A 434 -15.28 9.16 13.02
CA TYR A 434 -14.34 8.48 13.92
C TYR A 434 -14.02 9.26 15.19
N LYS A 435 -14.38 10.53 15.26
CA LYS A 435 -14.22 11.42 16.41
C LYS A 435 -12.79 11.39 16.99
N PRO A 436 -11.75 11.63 16.18
CA PRO A 436 -10.40 11.81 16.69
C PRO A 436 -10.30 13.15 17.43
N ASP A 437 -9.35 13.26 18.35
CA ASP A 437 -8.90 14.52 18.92
C ASP A 437 -7.70 15.10 18.18
N THR A 438 -7.04 14.27 17.36
CA THR A 438 -5.82 14.60 16.66
C THR A 438 -5.88 14.10 15.21
N VAL A 439 -5.37 14.90 14.29
CA VAL A 439 -5.11 14.51 12.89
C VAL A 439 -3.60 14.63 12.63
N ILE A 440 -2.99 13.58 12.10
CA ILE A 440 -1.64 13.64 11.55
C ILE A 440 -1.78 13.70 10.03
N MET A 441 -1.31 14.78 9.44
CA MET A 441 -1.17 14.92 7.99
C MET A 441 0.24 14.54 7.58
N TYR A 442 0.36 13.50 6.77
CA TYR A 442 1.62 13.20 6.10
C TYR A 442 1.77 14.11 4.90
N ASP A 443 2.64 15.11 5.05
CA ASP A 443 3.00 16.03 4.01
C ASP A 443 4.01 15.37 3.07
N GLN A 444 3.52 14.97 1.92
CA GLN A 444 4.37 14.42 0.87
C GLN A 444 4.99 15.58 0.09
N ILE A 445 6.23 15.94 0.39
CA ILE A 445 6.94 17.15 -0.12
C ILE A 445 6.82 17.33 -1.64
N SER A 446 6.80 16.24 -2.41
CA SER A 446 6.67 16.30 -3.87
C SER A 446 5.22 16.21 -4.36
N CYS A 447 4.22 16.20 -3.46
CA CYS A 447 2.81 16.15 -3.83
C CYS A 447 2.17 17.54 -3.76
N LYS A 448 2.31 18.32 -4.83
CA LYS A 448 1.77 19.69 -4.92
C LYS A 448 0.26 19.80 -4.67
N GLY A 449 -0.48 18.75 -4.95
CA GLY A 449 -1.93 18.70 -4.68
C GLY A 449 -2.28 18.68 -3.19
N MET A 450 -1.38 18.17 -2.33
CA MET A 450 -1.57 18.11 -0.88
C MET A 450 -0.94 19.31 -0.17
N ASP A 451 0.29 19.68 -0.52
CA ASP A 451 1.05 20.74 0.13
C ASP A 451 0.36 22.10 0.04
N GLY A 452 -0.30 22.38 -1.07
CA GLY A 452 -1.00 23.65 -1.30
C GLY A 452 -2.19 23.90 -0.36
N LEU A 453 -2.62 22.93 0.42
CA LEU A 453 -3.81 23.03 1.29
C LEU A 453 -3.50 23.20 2.77
N LEU A 454 -2.22 23.25 3.18
CA LEU A 454 -1.79 23.30 4.58
C LEU A 454 -2.56 24.35 5.41
N GLY A 455 -2.56 25.59 4.98
CA GLY A 455 -3.21 26.67 5.71
C GLY A 455 -4.71 26.45 5.90
N MET A 456 -5.39 25.89 4.90
CA MET A 456 -6.82 25.56 4.98
C MET A 456 -7.10 24.44 5.98
N PHE A 457 -6.26 23.40 5.99
CA PHE A 457 -6.37 22.33 6.97
C PHE A 457 -6.17 22.81 8.40
N GLU A 458 -5.14 23.64 8.64
CA GLU A 458 -4.85 24.19 9.97
C GLU A 458 -5.96 25.10 10.48
N ASP A 459 -6.49 26.00 9.64
CA ASP A 459 -7.57 26.89 10.02
C ASP A 459 -8.83 26.11 10.38
N GLN A 460 -9.23 25.16 9.55
CA GLN A 460 -10.41 24.35 9.79
C GLN A 460 -10.23 23.38 10.96
N ALA A 461 -9.03 22.90 11.25
CA ALA A 461 -8.73 22.10 12.43
C ALA A 461 -8.89 22.93 13.72
N ARG A 462 -8.39 24.17 13.72
CA ARG A 462 -8.57 25.12 14.86
C ARG A 462 -10.05 25.41 15.14
N GLU A 463 -10.86 25.64 14.12
CA GLU A 463 -12.30 25.84 14.25
C GLU A 463 -13.02 24.63 14.89
N ARG A 464 -12.48 23.43 14.69
CA ARG A 464 -13.04 22.17 15.22
C ARG A 464 -12.42 21.69 16.53
N ASN A 465 -11.46 22.45 17.10
CA ASN A 465 -10.67 22.04 18.25
C ASN A 465 -9.95 20.70 18.06
N ILE A 466 -9.43 20.45 16.87
CA ILE A 466 -8.65 19.26 16.53
C ILE A 466 -7.15 19.62 16.55
N ASN A 467 -6.36 18.82 17.25
CA ASN A 467 -4.91 18.90 17.17
C ASN A 467 -4.47 18.49 15.77
N PHE A 468 -3.75 19.36 15.07
CA PHE A 468 -3.32 19.08 13.72
C PHE A 468 -1.79 19.04 13.66
N ILE A 469 -1.25 17.83 13.46
CA ILE A 469 0.19 17.60 13.40
C ILE A 469 0.58 17.43 11.93
N TRP A 470 1.34 18.37 11.42
CA TRP A 470 1.90 18.31 10.08
C TRP A 470 3.26 17.62 10.14
N VAL A 471 3.41 16.52 9.39
CA VAL A 471 4.65 15.74 9.35
C VAL A 471 5.15 15.71 7.91
N SER A 472 6.07 16.61 7.60
CA SER A 472 6.74 16.62 6.30
C SER A 472 7.56 15.34 6.14
N GLN A 473 7.39 14.68 5.00
CA GLN A 473 8.06 13.44 4.68
C GLN A 473 8.18 13.27 3.16
N ASP A 474 8.92 12.29 2.72
CA ASP A 474 8.88 11.80 1.36
C ASP A 474 8.25 10.40 1.34
N LEU A 475 7.56 10.05 0.26
CA LEU A 475 6.89 8.75 0.18
C LEU A 475 7.89 7.59 0.20
N MET A 476 9.02 7.72 -0.52
CA MET A 476 9.93 6.60 -0.75
C MET A 476 11.41 6.97 -0.69
N ASP A 477 11.79 8.24 -0.87
CA ASP A 477 13.18 8.67 -0.85
C ASP A 477 13.57 9.26 0.52
N TYR A 478 14.21 8.42 1.33
CA TYR A 478 14.64 8.80 2.68
C TYR A 478 15.69 9.92 2.73
N ARG A 479 16.29 10.29 1.59
CA ARG A 479 17.31 11.34 1.50
C ARG A 479 16.70 12.75 1.66
N THR A 480 15.41 12.89 1.33
CA THR A 480 14.69 14.16 1.40
C THR A 480 14.31 14.51 2.83
N VAL A 481 13.74 13.55 3.58
CA VAL A 481 13.39 13.68 4.99
C VAL A 481 13.77 12.42 5.73
N THR A 482 14.55 12.54 6.78
CA THR A 482 14.99 11.38 7.55
C THR A 482 13.92 10.93 8.54
N ARG A 483 14.03 9.68 9.02
CA ARG A 483 13.20 9.16 10.11
C ARG A 483 13.29 10.01 11.37
N ARG A 484 14.47 10.53 11.65
CA ARG A 484 14.73 11.45 12.77
C ARG A 484 13.93 12.73 12.62
N ASP A 485 13.97 13.36 11.43
CA ASP A 485 13.23 14.60 11.18
C ASP A 485 11.73 14.41 11.39
N MET A 486 11.17 13.28 10.95
CA MET A 486 9.76 12.94 11.18
C MET A 486 9.44 12.85 12.68
N ARG A 487 10.29 12.19 13.48
CA ARG A 487 10.09 12.11 14.94
C ARG A 487 10.24 13.46 15.60
N GLU A 488 11.24 14.26 15.22
CA GLU A 488 11.46 15.59 15.79
C GLU A 488 10.29 16.54 15.55
N GLN A 489 9.63 16.48 14.38
CA GLN A 489 8.42 17.26 14.11
C GLN A 489 7.30 16.93 15.10
N VAL A 490 7.03 15.63 15.33
CA VAL A 490 6.03 15.21 16.32
C VAL A 490 6.46 15.57 17.74
N ASN A 491 7.70 15.27 18.12
CA ASN A 491 8.23 15.61 19.46
C ASN A 491 8.07 17.09 19.76
N LYS A 492 8.39 17.95 18.80
CA LYS A 492 8.23 19.39 18.93
C LYS A 492 6.78 19.78 19.16
N TYR A 493 5.85 19.23 18.39
CA TYR A 493 4.42 19.51 18.57
C TYR A 493 3.94 19.07 19.95
N MET A 494 4.23 17.83 20.34
CA MET A 494 3.79 17.27 21.62
C MET A 494 4.35 18.03 22.83
N THR A 495 5.61 18.43 22.77
CA THR A 495 6.27 19.11 23.90
C THR A 495 5.98 20.60 23.96
N THR A 496 5.84 21.29 22.81
CA THR A 496 5.69 22.75 22.79
C THR A 496 4.24 23.21 22.67
N VAL A 497 3.43 22.52 21.89
CA VAL A 497 2.02 22.87 21.68
C VAL A 497 1.14 22.22 22.73
N LEU A 498 1.23 20.89 22.90
CA LEU A 498 0.42 20.15 23.86
C LEU A 498 1.04 20.14 25.28
N GLN A 499 2.32 20.49 25.42
CA GLN A 499 3.06 20.52 26.69
C GLN A 499 3.04 19.17 27.42
N GLU A 500 3.04 18.08 26.65
CA GLU A 500 3.02 16.71 27.17
C GLU A 500 4.41 16.12 27.36
N LYS A 501 4.47 15.11 28.22
CA LYS A 501 5.66 14.28 28.42
C LYS A 501 5.48 12.91 27.74
N PRO A 502 6.53 12.34 27.15
CA PRO A 502 6.44 11.01 26.56
C PRO A 502 6.11 9.94 27.60
N ILE A 503 5.44 8.87 27.17
CA ILE A 503 5.16 7.69 28.00
C ILE A 503 6.46 6.98 28.40
N ASP A 504 7.42 6.99 27.49
CA ASP A 504 8.74 6.39 27.69
C ASP A 504 9.80 7.32 27.08
N GLU A 505 10.55 8.02 27.94
CA GLU A 505 11.59 8.95 27.50
C GLU A 505 12.71 8.26 26.69
N ARG A 506 12.94 6.96 26.92
CA ARG A 506 13.94 6.18 26.16
C ARG A 506 13.60 6.09 24.67
N MET A 507 12.31 6.25 24.31
CA MET A 507 11.87 6.23 22.93
C MET A 507 12.16 7.53 22.16
N LEU A 508 12.53 8.59 22.84
CA LEU A 508 13.00 9.83 22.21
C LEU A 508 14.41 9.70 21.66
N GLU A 509 15.23 8.89 22.30
CA GLU A 509 16.61 8.63 21.91
C GLU A 509 16.65 7.54 20.84
N PHE A 510 16.93 7.92 19.63
CA PHE A 510 17.12 7.01 18.52
C PHE A 510 18.53 7.15 17.96
N ASP A 511 19.19 6.02 17.83
CA ASP A 511 20.51 5.96 17.21
C ASP A 511 20.34 5.56 15.73
N ASP A 512 20.32 6.57 14.86
CA ASP A 512 20.20 6.38 13.40
C ASP A 512 21.38 5.57 12.83
N SER A 513 22.53 5.49 13.52
CA SER A 513 23.67 4.67 13.10
C SER A 513 23.36 3.18 13.12
N LEU A 514 22.35 2.75 13.88
CA LEU A 514 21.91 1.36 13.95
C LEU A 514 20.85 1.02 12.89
N ALA A 515 20.34 2.01 12.19
CA ALA A 515 19.33 1.79 11.15
C ALA A 515 19.95 1.22 9.84
N TRP A 516 21.26 1.39 9.63
CA TRP A 516 21.95 0.99 8.36
C TRP A 516 23.39 0.60 8.56
#